data_6d65cc6115f04afe3ff0b99cb6584e01
#
_entry.id   6d65cc6115f04afe3ff0b99cb6584e01
#
_cell.length_a   1.000
_cell.length_b   1.000
_cell.length_c   1.000
_cell.angle_alpha   90.00
_cell.angle_beta   90.00
_cell.angle_gamma   90.00
#
_symmetry.space_group_name_H-M   'P 1'
#
loop_
_entity.id
_entity.type
_entity.pdbx_description
1 polymer ?
#
loop_
_entity_poly.entity_id
_entity_poly.type
_entity_poly.pdbx_seq_one_letter_code
_entity_poly.pdbx_strand_id
1 'polypeptide(L)'
;KVDKRLAEQGISRLEIGREAFIEECYKWREEYGTTIVNQIKGMGCSCDYSDEHFTLEPAYVRAVRKLFTDWYHEDIIYRGKRIVNWCPHCTTAIADDEAEYVDEAGHLWYLRYPLTEPVCGLEYLVVATTRPETMLGDTGVAVNPKDERFGHLVGKTVKLPLVDREIPIFADWHVDMEFGTGCVKMTPAHDPNDFEVGLRHNLEVIRVIADDGHINENGGPYNGMDRYECRKAIVKDLEEQGYLCLLYTSPSPRDKRQSR
;
A
#
# COMPACT_ATOMS: atom_id res chain seq x y z
N LYS A 1 -8.26 -23.16 5.17
CA LYS A 1 -8.46 -24.53 5.72
C LYS A 1 -7.37 -25.47 5.20
N VAL A 2 -7.21 -25.62 3.86
CA VAL A 2 -6.19 -26.48 3.25
C VAL A 2 -4.79 -26.08 3.68
N ASP A 3 -4.45 -24.79 3.63
CA ASP A 3 -3.16 -24.26 4.07
C ASP A 3 -2.85 -24.62 5.54
N LYS A 4 -3.85 -24.48 6.43
CA LYS A 4 -3.71 -24.91 7.82
C LYS A 4 -3.45 -26.41 7.96
N ARG A 5 -4.17 -27.25 7.18
CA ARG A 5 -3.97 -28.71 7.17
C ARG A 5 -2.56 -29.09 6.72
N LEU A 6 -2.04 -28.41 5.69
CA LEU A 6 -0.66 -28.61 5.23
C LEU A 6 0.36 -28.14 6.28
N ALA A 7 0.13 -26.99 6.90
CA ALA A 7 1.00 -26.49 7.95
C ALA A 7 1.08 -27.43 9.18
N GLU A 8 -0.03 -28.07 9.56
CA GLU A 8 -0.08 -29.10 10.60
C GLU A 8 0.76 -30.34 10.24
N GLN A 9 1.02 -30.56 8.94
CA GLN A 9 1.91 -31.62 8.42
C GLN A 9 3.36 -31.12 8.19
N GLY A 10 3.64 -29.85 8.53
CA GLY A 10 4.94 -29.23 8.30
C GLY A 10 5.22 -28.87 6.85
N ILE A 11 4.19 -28.77 6.01
CA ILE A 11 4.30 -28.49 4.59
C ILE A 11 3.85 -27.04 4.31
N SER A 12 4.72 -26.26 3.64
CA SER A 12 4.38 -24.92 3.17
C SER A 12 3.75 -24.98 1.77
N ARG A 13 2.66 -24.24 1.55
CA ARG A 13 2.05 -24.08 0.22
C ARG A 13 3.02 -23.50 -0.82
N LEU A 14 4.00 -22.69 -0.38
CA LEU A 14 5.00 -22.10 -1.26
C LEU A 14 6.04 -23.13 -1.71
N GLU A 15 6.35 -24.13 -0.86
CA GLU A 15 7.30 -25.20 -1.17
C GLU A 15 6.72 -26.22 -2.15
N ILE A 16 5.45 -26.62 -1.97
CA ILE A 16 4.81 -27.61 -2.86
C ILE A 16 4.43 -27.04 -4.22
N GLY A 17 4.35 -25.69 -4.34
CA GLY A 17 3.97 -25.01 -5.55
C GLY A 17 2.46 -25.02 -5.83
N ARG A 18 2.07 -24.23 -6.85
CA ARG A 18 0.66 -23.94 -7.15
C ARG A 18 -0.14 -25.18 -7.56
N GLU A 19 0.42 -26.04 -8.39
CA GLU A 19 -0.31 -27.20 -8.96
C GLU A 19 -0.64 -28.22 -7.87
N ALA A 20 0.35 -28.61 -7.06
CA ALA A 20 0.13 -29.53 -5.95
C ALA A 20 -0.83 -28.95 -4.88
N PHE A 21 -0.76 -27.63 -4.63
CA PHE A 21 -1.70 -26.98 -3.73
C PHE A 21 -3.15 -27.03 -4.26
N ILE A 22 -3.35 -26.83 -5.56
CA ILE A 22 -4.67 -26.97 -6.19
C ILE A 22 -5.21 -28.39 -6.06
N GLU A 23 -4.38 -29.41 -6.24
CA GLU A 23 -4.79 -30.82 -6.04
C GLU A 23 -5.27 -31.07 -4.60
N GLU A 24 -4.57 -30.53 -3.59
CA GLU A 24 -5.00 -30.62 -2.20
C GLU A 24 -6.34 -29.88 -1.95
N CYS A 25 -6.57 -28.76 -2.63
CA CYS A 25 -7.86 -28.07 -2.60
C CYS A 25 -8.99 -28.91 -3.20
N TYR A 26 -8.76 -29.63 -4.30
CA TYR A 26 -9.75 -30.53 -4.87
C TYR A 26 -10.01 -31.76 -3.97
N LYS A 27 -9.00 -32.34 -3.34
CA LYS A 27 -9.19 -33.40 -2.33
C LYS A 27 -10.05 -32.92 -1.16
N TRP A 28 -9.80 -31.70 -0.68
CA TRP A 28 -10.62 -31.07 0.36
C TRP A 28 -12.08 -30.92 -0.12
N ARG A 29 -12.29 -30.46 -1.35
CA ARG A 29 -13.62 -30.33 -1.94
C ARG A 29 -14.35 -31.68 -2.00
N GLU A 30 -13.69 -32.75 -2.41
CA GLU A 30 -14.28 -34.09 -2.47
C GLU A 30 -14.70 -34.58 -1.07
N GLU A 31 -13.90 -34.30 -0.05
CA GLU A 31 -14.16 -34.70 1.32
C GLU A 31 -15.33 -33.91 1.96
N TYR A 32 -15.38 -32.60 1.73
CA TYR A 32 -16.29 -31.69 2.45
C TYR A 32 -17.34 -31.00 1.58
N GLY A 33 -17.24 -31.04 0.27
CA GLY A 33 -18.07 -30.25 -0.64
C GLY A 33 -19.56 -30.53 -0.52
N THR A 34 -19.96 -31.77 -0.27
CA THR A 34 -21.38 -32.17 -0.12
C THR A 34 -21.94 -31.84 1.29
N THR A 35 -21.12 -31.48 2.25
CA THR A 35 -21.56 -31.26 3.65
C THR A 35 -22.58 -30.13 3.74
N ILE A 36 -22.33 -28.99 3.09
CA ILE A 36 -23.23 -27.83 3.12
C ILE A 36 -24.56 -28.16 2.43
N VAL A 37 -24.54 -28.91 1.31
CA VAL A 37 -25.74 -29.34 0.58
C VAL A 37 -26.59 -30.23 1.49
N ASN A 38 -25.99 -31.18 2.20
CA ASN A 38 -26.70 -32.07 3.12
C ASN A 38 -27.27 -31.28 4.32
N GLN A 39 -26.58 -30.27 4.81
CA GLN A 39 -27.08 -29.38 5.87
C GLN A 39 -28.30 -28.57 5.40
N ILE A 40 -28.25 -28.00 4.19
CA ILE A 40 -29.36 -27.26 3.59
C ILE A 40 -30.58 -28.18 3.39
N LYS A 41 -30.38 -29.42 2.90
CA LYS A 41 -31.42 -30.44 2.80
C LYS A 41 -32.03 -30.77 4.16
N GLY A 42 -31.20 -30.93 5.19
CA GLY A 42 -31.62 -31.20 6.56
C GLY A 42 -32.45 -30.07 7.18
N MET A 43 -32.22 -28.82 6.77
CA MET A 43 -33.02 -27.66 7.17
C MET A 43 -34.36 -27.55 6.42
N GLY A 44 -34.63 -28.43 5.45
CA GLY A 44 -35.86 -28.40 4.69
C GLY A 44 -35.94 -27.29 3.62
N CYS A 45 -34.80 -26.75 3.18
CA CYS A 45 -34.79 -25.75 2.12
C CYS A 45 -35.22 -26.35 0.78
N SER A 46 -36.12 -25.65 0.06
CA SER A 46 -36.61 -26.06 -1.27
C SER A 46 -35.67 -25.55 -2.36
N CYS A 47 -34.72 -26.38 -2.74
CA CYS A 47 -33.80 -26.11 -3.85
C CYS A 47 -33.86 -27.27 -4.85
N ASP A 48 -33.50 -27.01 -6.11
CA ASP A 48 -33.25 -28.08 -7.05
C ASP A 48 -31.85 -28.65 -6.84
N TYR A 49 -31.79 -29.71 -6.07
CA TYR A 49 -30.54 -30.40 -5.75
C TYR A 49 -30.00 -31.28 -6.87
N SER A 50 -30.74 -31.42 -8.00
CA SER A 50 -30.27 -32.12 -9.19
C SER A 50 -29.44 -31.21 -10.10
N ASP A 51 -29.56 -29.90 -9.91
CA ASP A 51 -28.84 -28.86 -10.66
C ASP A 51 -27.80 -28.19 -9.79
N GLU A 52 -26.95 -28.99 -9.15
CA GLU A 52 -25.84 -28.49 -8.33
C GLU A 52 -24.64 -28.10 -9.21
N HIS A 53 -24.18 -26.85 -9.06
CA HIS A 53 -23.05 -26.33 -9.78
C HIS A 53 -21.91 -25.92 -8.86
N PHE A 54 -20.69 -26.19 -9.26
CA PHE A 54 -19.47 -25.70 -8.64
C PHE A 54 -18.90 -24.55 -9.45
N THR A 55 -18.63 -23.41 -8.78
CA THR A 55 -18.19 -22.17 -9.44
C THR A 55 -16.90 -22.29 -10.26
N LEU A 56 -16.07 -23.30 -9.98
CA LEU A 56 -14.85 -23.60 -10.75
C LEU A 56 -15.01 -24.77 -11.74
N GLU A 57 -16.23 -25.22 -12.00
CA GLU A 57 -16.46 -26.25 -13.04
C GLU A 57 -16.19 -25.68 -14.45
N PRO A 58 -15.84 -26.54 -15.42
CA PRO A 58 -15.41 -26.09 -16.74
C PRO A 58 -16.43 -25.21 -17.48
N ALA A 59 -17.74 -25.42 -17.29
CA ALA A 59 -18.78 -24.60 -17.92
C ALA A 59 -18.79 -23.17 -17.40
N TYR A 60 -18.76 -22.99 -16.07
CA TYR A 60 -18.67 -21.66 -15.43
C TYR A 60 -17.37 -20.95 -15.77
N VAL A 61 -16.23 -21.66 -15.72
CA VAL A 61 -14.93 -21.09 -16.08
C VAL A 61 -14.93 -20.57 -17.53
N ARG A 62 -15.55 -21.30 -18.47
CA ARG A 62 -15.68 -20.81 -19.86
C ARG A 62 -16.56 -19.58 -19.96
N ALA A 63 -17.67 -19.52 -19.25
CA ALA A 63 -18.57 -18.35 -19.25
C ALA A 63 -17.89 -17.11 -18.68
N VAL A 64 -17.22 -17.23 -17.54
CA VAL A 64 -16.47 -16.13 -16.91
C VAL A 64 -15.35 -15.64 -17.81
N ARG A 65 -14.57 -16.55 -18.41
CA ARG A 65 -13.50 -16.18 -19.33
C ARG A 65 -14.02 -15.49 -20.59
N LYS A 66 -15.15 -15.95 -21.13
CA LYS A 66 -15.76 -15.30 -22.28
C LYS A 66 -16.16 -13.87 -21.94
N LEU A 67 -16.88 -13.66 -20.84
CA LEU A 67 -17.31 -12.33 -20.41
C LEU A 67 -16.10 -11.40 -20.17
N PHE A 68 -15.06 -11.89 -19.50
CA PHE A 68 -13.83 -11.12 -19.27
C PHE A 68 -13.17 -10.70 -20.59
N THR A 69 -13.11 -11.63 -21.56
CA THR A 69 -12.51 -11.37 -22.88
C THR A 69 -13.33 -10.36 -23.68
N ASP A 70 -14.65 -10.49 -23.66
CA ASP A 70 -15.55 -9.55 -24.34
C ASP A 70 -15.36 -8.13 -23.77
N TRP A 71 -15.38 -7.97 -22.46
CA TRP A 71 -15.16 -6.67 -21.80
C TRP A 71 -13.77 -6.07 -22.05
N TYR A 72 -12.75 -6.92 -22.19
CA TYR A 72 -11.41 -6.44 -22.53
C TYR A 72 -11.38 -5.91 -23.97
N HIS A 73 -12.07 -6.57 -24.92
CA HIS A 73 -12.15 -6.09 -26.31
C HIS A 73 -13.05 -4.87 -26.49
N GLU A 74 -13.97 -4.64 -25.57
CA GLU A 74 -14.83 -3.46 -25.53
C GLU A 74 -14.22 -2.29 -24.72
N ASP A 75 -12.98 -2.41 -24.29
CA ASP A 75 -12.26 -1.43 -23.45
C ASP A 75 -12.96 -1.09 -22.12
N ILE A 76 -13.90 -1.94 -21.65
CA ILE A 76 -14.57 -1.77 -20.36
C ILE A 76 -13.61 -2.09 -19.22
N ILE A 77 -12.75 -3.10 -19.39
CA ILE A 77 -11.69 -3.44 -18.46
C ILE A 77 -10.32 -3.25 -19.11
N TYR A 78 -9.38 -2.83 -18.32
CA TYR A 78 -8.01 -2.60 -18.77
C TYR A 78 -7.01 -3.01 -17.69
N ARG A 79 -5.76 -3.26 -18.07
CA ARG A 79 -4.68 -3.52 -17.13
C ARG A 79 -4.07 -2.21 -16.66
N GLY A 80 -4.17 -1.92 -15.36
CA GLY A 80 -3.62 -0.72 -14.76
C GLY A 80 -2.99 -0.99 -13.40
N LYS A 81 -2.20 -0.04 -12.92
CA LYS A 81 -1.69 -0.03 -11.55
C LYS A 81 -2.71 0.65 -10.65
N ARG A 82 -2.91 0.11 -9.44
CA ARG A 82 -3.72 0.68 -8.37
C ARG A 82 -3.06 0.39 -7.03
N ILE A 83 -3.29 1.27 -6.06
CA ILE A 83 -2.94 0.98 -4.67
C ILE A 83 -3.98 0.02 -4.11
N VAL A 84 -3.52 -1.04 -3.48
CA VAL A 84 -4.35 -2.07 -2.84
C VAL A 84 -3.82 -2.36 -1.45
N ASN A 85 -4.68 -2.87 -0.57
CA ASN A 85 -4.24 -3.42 0.71
C ASN A 85 -3.41 -4.67 0.45
N TRP A 86 -2.25 -4.74 1.06
CA TRP A 86 -1.29 -5.83 0.86
C TRP A 86 -0.87 -6.46 2.18
N CYS A 87 -0.97 -7.79 2.27
CA CYS A 87 -0.46 -8.54 3.41
C CYS A 87 0.96 -9.08 3.13
N PRO A 88 2.00 -8.55 3.80
CA PRO A 88 3.38 -9.03 3.58
C PRO A 88 3.61 -10.45 4.10
N HIS A 89 2.80 -10.92 5.07
CA HIS A 89 2.89 -12.29 5.56
C HIS A 89 2.32 -13.31 4.56
N CYS A 90 1.15 -13.00 4.00
CA CYS A 90 0.52 -13.86 3.00
C CYS A 90 1.04 -13.61 1.58
N THR A 91 1.79 -12.52 1.36
CA THR A 91 2.26 -12.06 0.04
C THR A 91 1.15 -11.98 -1.00
N THR A 92 0.03 -11.38 -0.59
CA THR A 92 -1.15 -11.23 -1.44
C THR A 92 -1.90 -9.94 -1.14
N ALA A 93 -2.64 -9.44 -2.13
CA ALA A 93 -3.64 -8.40 -1.89
C ALA A 93 -4.76 -8.95 -1.01
N ILE A 94 -5.32 -8.08 -0.18
CA ILE A 94 -6.48 -8.34 0.67
C ILE A 94 -7.58 -7.33 0.35
N ALA A 95 -8.84 -7.76 0.48
CA ALA A 95 -9.98 -6.88 0.29
C ALA A 95 -10.14 -5.90 1.48
N ASP A 96 -10.86 -4.80 1.28
CA ASP A 96 -11.02 -3.77 2.31
C ASP A 96 -11.77 -4.28 3.55
N ASP A 97 -12.68 -5.23 3.37
CA ASP A 97 -13.42 -5.89 4.46
C ASP A 97 -12.59 -6.92 5.23
N GLU A 98 -11.45 -7.35 4.69
CA GLU A 98 -10.48 -8.21 5.39
C GLU A 98 -9.46 -7.40 6.21
N ALA A 99 -9.41 -6.08 6.01
CA ALA A 99 -8.49 -5.20 6.69
C ALA A 99 -9.09 -4.70 8.02
N GLU A 100 -8.54 -5.15 9.13
CA GLU A 100 -8.94 -4.68 10.45
C GLU A 100 -8.12 -3.45 10.85
N TYR A 101 -8.80 -2.41 11.34
CA TYR A 101 -8.16 -1.19 11.82
C TYR A 101 -7.93 -1.30 13.33
N VAL A 102 -6.68 -1.12 13.74
CA VAL A 102 -6.26 -1.12 15.14
C VAL A 102 -5.61 0.22 15.47
N ASP A 103 -6.01 0.82 16.59
CA ASP A 103 -5.36 2.04 17.07
C ASP A 103 -4.01 1.68 17.70
N GLU A 104 -2.93 2.22 17.15
CA GLU A 104 -1.58 2.09 17.69
C GLU A 104 -1.05 3.45 18.15
N ALA A 105 -0.24 3.44 19.21
CA ALA A 105 0.51 4.62 19.61
C ALA A 105 1.56 4.93 18.53
N GLY A 106 1.38 6.05 17.85
CA GLY A 106 2.24 6.49 16.76
C GLY A 106 2.94 7.80 17.05
N HIS A 107 3.78 8.20 16.12
CA HIS A 107 4.51 9.47 16.16
C HIS A 107 4.26 10.22 14.86
N LEU A 108 4.28 11.54 14.96
CA LEU A 108 4.31 12.42 13.80
C LEU A 108 5.69 13.09 13.77
N TRP A 109 6.49 12.75 12.74
CA TRP A 109 7.83 13.28 12.54
C TRP A 109 7.79 14.48 11.61
N TYR A 110 8.39 15.58 12.02
CA TYR A 110 8.54 16.80 11.22
C TYR A 110 9.95 16.83 10.64
N LEU A 111 10.03 16.77 9.32
CA LEU A 111 11.27 16.62 8.58
C LEU A 111 11.57 17.86 7.74
N ARG A 112 12.82 18.30 7.71
CA ARG A 112 13.30 19.36 6.84
C ARG A 112 13.69 18.81 5.49
N TYR A 113 13.07 19.33 4.44
CA TYR A 113 13.46 19.07 3.05
C TYR A 113 14.13 20.35 2.53
N PRO A 114 15.50 20.37 2.41
CA PRO A 114 16.22 21.54 1.95
C PRO A 114 15.77 21.94 0.54
N LEU A 115 15.57 23.24 0.33
CA LEU A 115 15.40 23.78 -1.01
C LEU A 115 16.71 23.63 -1.79
N THR A 116 16.65 23.27 -3.07
CA THR A 116 17.83 23.19 -3.94
C THR A 116 18.51 24.57 -4.04
N GLU A 117 17.69 25.63 -4.08
CA GLU A 117 18.14 27.02 -4.00
C GLU A 117 17.28 27.75 -2.96
N PRO A 118 17.88 28.47 -2.00
CA PRO A 118 17.13 29.29 -1.05
C PRO A 118 16.23 30.32 -1.77
N VAL A 119 14.99 30.46 -1.32
CA VAL A 119 14.01 31.40 -1.91
C VAL A 119 13.47 32.32 -0.83
N CYS A 120 13.59 33.62 -1.01
CA CYS A 120 13.11 34.64 -0.06
C CYS A 120 13.59 34.44 1.40
N GLY A 121 14.80 33.88 1.58
CA GLY A 121 15.34 33.57 2.89
C GLY A 121 14.87 32.25 3.51
N LEU A 122 14.04 31.49 2.81
CA LEU A 122 13.65 30.14 3.20
C LEU A 122 14.67 29.13 2.65
N GLU A 123 15.23 28.30 3.50
CA GLU A 123 16.26 27.32 3.16
C GLU A 123 15.69 25.89 3.02
N TYR A 124 14.55 25.60 3.65
CA TYR A 124 13.93 24.28 3.64
C TYR A 124 12.41 24.36 3.81
N LEU A 125 11.71 23.34 3.34
CA LEU A 125 10.32 23.06 3.70
C LEU A 125 10.27 22.07 4.85
N VAL A 126 9.25 22.18 5.70
CA VAL A 126 8.98 21.19 6.75
C VAL A 126 7.78 20.35 6.32
N VAL A 127 7.96 19.06 6.26
CA VAL A 127 6.88 18.08 6.01
C VAL A 127 6.64 17.26 7.25
N ALA A 128 5.41 16.77 7.44
CA ALA A 128 5.05 15.92 8.57
C ALA A 128 4.65 14.53 8.06
N THR A 129 5.11 13.46 8.70
CA THR A 129 4.80 12.09 8.33
C THR A 129 4.69 11.16 9.53
N THR A 130 3.82 10.18 9.46
CA THR A 130 3.73 9.05 10.40
C THR A 130 4.56 7.84 9.94
N ARG A 131 5.07 7.88 8.69
CA ARG A 131 5.78 6.76 8.04
C ARG A 131 7.09 7.23 7.40
N PRO A 132 8.10 7.58 8.21
CA PRO A 132 9.37 8.10 7.67
C PRO A 132 10.08 7.12 6.73
N GLU A 133 9.90 5.81 6.89
CA GLU A 133 10.48 4.81 6.00
C GLU A 133 10.02 4.94 4.53
N THR A 134 8.83 5.50 4.30
CA THR A 134 8.33 5.69 2.93
C THR A 134 8.92 6.90 2.22
N MET A 135 9.58 7.82 2.97
CA MET A 135 10.18 9.02 2.39
C MET A 135 11.23 8.72 1.30
N LEU A 136 11.89 7.57 1.40
CA LEU A 136 12.86 7.14 0.39
C LEU A 136 12.24 7.03 -1.02
N GLY A 137 10.92 6.88 -1.11
CA GLY A 137 10.14 6.83 -2.34
C GLY A 137 9.39 8.12 -2.67
N ASP A 138 9.67 9.24 -1.98
CA ASP A 138 9.00 10.50 -2.28
C ASP A 138 9.41 11.04 -3.65
N THR A 139 8.44 11.55 -4.39
CA THR A 139 8.62 12.07 -5.74
C THR A 139 8.10 13.49 -5.93
N GLY A 140 7.63 14.12 -4.86
CA GLY A 140 7.25 15.52 -4.86
C GLY A 140 6.82 16.03 -3.50
N VAL A 141 6.65 17.34 -3.40
CA VAL A 141 6.05 18.04 -2.26
C VAL A 141 4.89 18.88 -2.78
N ALA A 142 3.69 18.63 -2.26
CA ALA A 142 2.51 19.40 -2.61
C ALA A 142 2.26 20.52 -1.60
N VAL A 143 1.76 21.65 -2.09
CA VAL A 143 1.30 22.80 -1.30
C VAL A 143 -0.10 23.21 -1.78
N ASN A 144 -0.89 23.88 -0.95
CA ASN A 144 -2.19 24.35 -1.39
C ASN A 144 -2.03 25.57 -2.31
N PRO A 145 -2.75 25.65 -3.45
CA PRO A 145 -2.65 26.79 -4.37
C PRO A 145 -3.07 28.14 -3.76
N LYS A 146 -3.86 28.14 -2.67
CA LYS A 146 -4.26 29.34 -1.94
C LYS A 146 -3.33 29.70 -0.78
N ASP A 147 -2.34 28.87 -0.49
CA ASP A 147 -1.42 29.13 0.62
C ASP A 147 -0.36 30.16 0.22
N GLU A 148 -0.54 31.39 0.65
CA GLU A 148 0.40 32.48 0.36
C GLU A 148 1.80 32.25 0.92
N ARG A 149 1.95 31.40 1.95
CA ARG A 149 3.25 31.04 2.54
C ARG A 149 4.15 30.32 1.55
N PHE A 150 3.57 29.48 0.68
CA PHE A 150 4.32 28.55 -0.17
C PHE A 150 4.07 28.72 -1.66
N GLY A 151 3.11 29.56 -2.08
CA GLY A 151 2.76 29.76 -3.49
C GLY A 151 3.95 30.19 -4.37
N HIS A 152 4.89 30.94 -3.82
CA HIS A 152 6.11 31.38 -4.51
C HIS A 152 7.16 30.28 -4.72
N LEU A 153 6.99 29.12 -4.09
CA LEU A 153 7.88 27.95 -4.19
C LEU A 153 7.42 26.96 -5.27
N VAL A 154 6.22 27.11 -5.80
CA VAL A 154 5.70 26.24 -6.85
C VAL A 154 6.60 26.31 -8.09
N GLY A 155 7.00 25.14 -8.60
CA GLY A 155 7.95 24.99 -9.71
C GLY A 155 9.43 24.99 -9.28
N LYS A 156 9.73 25.15 -7.99
CA LYS A 156 11.04 24.91 -7.41
C LYS A 156 11.21 23.45 -7.00
N THR A 157 12.41 23.10 -6.55
CA THR A 157 12.73 21.73 -6.12
C THR A 157 13.27 21.73 -4.68
N VAL A 158 13.06 20.61 -4.00
CA VAL A 158 13.71 20.28 -2.74
C VAL A 158 14.59 19.06 -2.93
N LYS A 159 15.61 18.97 -2.09
CA LYS A 159 16.51 17.84 -2.02
C LYS A 159 15.97 16.86 -0.97
N LEU A 160 15.69 15.63 -1.40
CA LEU A 160 15.19 14.60 -0.50
C LEU A 160 16.35 14.11 0.39
N PRO A 161 16.27 14.27 1.73
CA PRO A 161 17.32 13.81 2.64
C PRO A 161 17.59 12.31 2.47
N LEU A 162 18.81 11.87 2.80
CA LEU A 162 19.30 10.48 2.78
C LEU A 162 19.43 9.85 1.40
N VAL A 163 18.69 10.29 0.39
CA VAL A 163 18.69 9.73 -0.99
C VAL A 163 19.25 10.71 -2.01
N ASP A 164 19.41 11.95 -1.63
CA ASP A 164 20.01 13.02 -2.46
C ASP A 164 19.29 13.27 -3.80
N ARG A 165 17.99 12.92 -3.88
CA ARG A 165 17.17 13.12 -5.06
C ARG A 165 16.48 14.47 -5.04
N GLU A 166 16.46 15.17 -6.16
CA GLU A 166 15.68 16.38 -6.33
C GLU A 166 14.23 16.03 -6.68
N ILE A 167 13.27 16.61 -5.95
CA ILE A 167 11.86 16.41 -6.18
C ILE A 167 11.14 17.76 -6.29
N PRO A 168 10.12 17.89 -7.18
CA PRO A 168 9.44 19.15 -7.43
C PRO A 168 8.50 19.56 -6.30
N ILE A 169 8.33 20.87 -6.16
CA ILE A 169 7.25 21.48 -5.38
C ILE A 169 6.15 21.88 -6.36
N PHE A 170 4.91 21.46 -6.09
CA PHE A 170 3.76 21.75 -6.94
C PHE A 170 2.51 22.07 -6.14
N ALA A 171 1.52 22.69 -6.78
CA ALA A 171 0.27 23.08 -6.13
C ALA A 171 -0.81 22.02 -6.38
N ASP A 172 -1.48 21.56 -5.31
CA ASP A 172 -2.64 20.68 -5.40
C ASP A 172 -3.67 21.00 -4.31
N TRP A 173 -4.95 20.96 -4.65
CA TRP A 173 -6.06 21.21 -3.74
C TRP A 173 -6.25 20.13 -2.66
N HIS A 174 -5.59 19.00 -2.81
CA HIS A 174 -5.57 17.93 -1.81
C HIS A 174 -4.94 18.37 -0.49
N VAL A 175 -4.05 19.36 -0.52
CA VAL A 175 -3.34 19.83 0.66
C VAL A 175 -4.25 20.71 1.52
N ASP A 176 -4.45 20.30 2.77
CA ASP A 176 -5.10 21.13 3.80
C ASP A 176 -4.07 22.09 4.41
N MET A 177 -4.35 23.38 4.33
CA MET A 177 -3.44 24.43 4.83
C MET A 177 -3.32 24.46 6.35
N GLU A 178 -4.34 23.95 7.06
CA GLU A 178 -4.41 23.96 8.52
C GLU A 178 -3.87 22.65 9.13
N PHE A 179 -3.69 21.62 8.31
CA PHE A 179 -3.19 20.33 8.78
C PHE A 179 -1.65 20.23 8.66
N GLY A 180 -1.02 19.85 9.77
CA GLY A 180 0.44 19.67 9.83
C GLY A 180 1.20 20.97 9.58
N THR A 181 1.98 21.01 8.50
CA THR A 181 2.79 22.19 8.11
C THR A 181 2.19 22.97 6.95
N GLY A 182 1.13 22.46 6.30
CA GLY A 182 0.62 22.96 5.03
C GLY A 182 1.44 22.50 3.80
N CYS A 183 2.48 21.69 4.02
CA CYS A 183 3.26 21.03 2.98
C CYS A 183 3.15 19.52 3.15
N VAL A 184 2.83 18.80 2.10
CA VAL A 184 2.63 17.35 2.13
C VAL A 184 3.63 16.68 1.18
N LYS A 185 4.42 15.75 1.72
CA LYS A 185 5.27 14.89 0.90
C LYS A 185 4.41 13.91 0.10
N MET A 186 4.80 13.62 -1.12
CA MET A 186 4.05 12.72 -2.01
C MET A 186 4.83 11.44 -2.28
N THR A 187 4.23 10.32 -1.85
CA THR A 187 4.77 8.96 -2.05
C THR A 187 3.75 8.12 -2.81
N PRO A 188 3.61 8.27 -4.13
CA PRO A 188 2.54 7.63 -4.91
C PRO A 188 2.52 6.10 -4.82
N ALA A 189 3.65 5.47 -4.50
CA ALA A 189 3.74 4.01 -4.35
C ALA A 189 3.18 3.46 -3.01
N HIS A 190 2.95 4.32 -2.01
CA HIS A 190 2.68 3.86 -0.64
C HIS A 190 1.48 4.53 0.05
N ASP A 191 0.78 5.43 -0.62
CA ASP A 191 -0.43 6.06 -0.13
C ASP A 191 -1.45 6.22 -1.27
N PRO A 192 -2.71 5.83 -1.10
CA PRO A 192 -3.73 5.93 -2.15
C PRO A 192 -4.05 7.37 -2.55
N ASN A 193 -4.02 8.31 -1.61
CA ASN A 193 -4.26 9.73 -1.93
C ASN A 193 -3.07 10.31 -2.71
N ASP A 194 -1.84 9.99 -2.28
CA ASP A 194 -0.63 10.40 -2.98
C ASP A 194 -0.56 9.79 -4.39
N PHE A 195 -1.09 8.58 -4.58
CA PHE A 195 -1.18 7.95 -5.89
C PHE A 195 -2.09 8.74 -6.85
N GLU A 196 -3.28 9.15 -6.39
CA GLU A 196 -4.23 9.96 -7.18
C GLU A 196 -3.65 11.35 -7.51
N VAL A 197 -2.98 11.99 -6.55
CA VAL A 197 -2.23 13.24 -6.78
C VAL A 197 -1.11 13.00 -7.79
N GLY A 198 -0.37 11.92 -7.62
CA GLY A 198 0.71 11.52 -8.51
C GLY A 198 0.28 11.33 -9.96
N LEU A 199 -0.89 10.72 -10.19
CA LEU A 199 -1.49 10.59 -11.52
C LEU A 199 -1.79 11.96 -12.15
N ARG A 200 -2.38 12.90 -11.38
CA ARG A 200 -2.71 14.25 -11.87
C ARG A 200 -1.47 15.06 -12.26
N HIS A 201 -0.38 14.89 -11.52
CA HIS A 201 0.87 15.64 -11.71
C HIS A 201 1.97 14.84 -12.43
N ASN A 202 1.62 13.65 -12.92
CA ASN A 202 2.56 12.74 -13.62
C ASN A 202 3.84 12.48 -12.82
N LEU A 203 3.69 12.25 -11.51
CA LEU A 203 4.81 11.93 -10.63
C LEU A 203 5.28 10.49 -10.85
N GLU A 204 6.56 10.25 -10.66
CA GLU A 204 7.11 8.91 -10.68
C GLU A 204 6.58 8.08 -9.50
N VAL A 205 6.36 6.78 -9.73
CA VAL A 205 5.91 5.84 -8.71
C VAL A 205 7.08 4.98 -8.29
N ILE A 206 7.77 5.37 -7.22
CA ILE A 206 8.95 4.68 -6.69
C ILE A 206 8.55 3.82 -5.49
N ARG A 207 8.52 2.53 -5.70
CA ARG A 207 8.26 1.57 -4.64
C ARG A 207 9.53 1.29 -3.84
N VAL A 208 9.46 1.41 -2.50
CA VAL A 208 10.61 1.17 -1.60
C VAL A 208 10.38 0.01 -0.63
N ILE A 209 9.15 -0.45 -0.48
CA ILE A 209 8.82 -1.62 0.34
C ILE A 209 8.48 -2.79 -0.60
N ALA A 210 9.20 -3.91 -0.44
CA ALA A 210 9.00 -5.14 -1.20
C ALA A 210 7.73 -5.91 -0.75
N ASP A 211 7.40 -7.00 -1.44
CA ASP A 211 6.18 -7.79 -1.16
C ASP A 211 6.18 -8.44 0.22
N ASP A 212 7.34 -8.76 0.75
CA ASP A 212 7.56 -9.34 2.08
C ASP A 212 7.63 -8.30 3.22
N GLY A 213 7.53 -7.00 2.89
CA GLY A 213 7.56 -5.90 3.84
C GLY A 213 8.96 -5.39 4.19
N HIS A 214 10.02 -5.91 3.54
CA HIS A 214 11.37 -5.37 3.65
C HIS A 214 11.60 -4.22 2.67
N ILE A 215 12.58 -3.41 2.94
CA ILE A 215 13.01 -2.34 2.04
C ILE A 215 13.73 -2.97 0.83
N ASN A 216 13.38 -2.50 -0.36
CA ASN A 216 14.00 -2.98 -1.61
C ASN A 216 15.23 -2.12 -2.00
N GLU A 217 15.78 -2.37 -3.19
CA GLU A 217 16.95 -1.68 -3.74
C GLU A 217 16.79 -0.16 -3.86
N ASN A 218 15.56 0.34 -4.04
CA ASN A 218 15.28 1.78 -4.10
C ASN A 218 15.46 2.50 -2.75
N GLY A 219 15.52 1.75 -1.66
CA GLY A 219 15.83 2.23 -0.32
C GLY A 219 17.33 2.48 -0.06
N GLY A 220 18.21 2.22 -1.04
CA GLY A 220 19.65 2.46 -0.96
C GLY A 220 20.31 1.74 0.23
N PRO A 221 20.94 2.49 1.18
CA PRO A 221 21.63 1.86 2.30
C PRO A 221 20.73 1.04 3.25
N TYR A 222 19.42 1.23 3.18
CA TYR A 222 18.45 0.52 4.02
C TYR A 222 17.89 -0.75 3.35
N ASN A 223 18.34 -1.10 2.16
CA ASN A 223 17.92 -2.29 1.43
C ASN A 223 18.05 -3.57 2.27
N GLY A 224 17.00 -4.39 2.29
CA GLY A 224 16.93 -5.64 3.04
C GLY A 224 16.50 -5.49 4.51
N MET A 225 16.36 -4.27 5.04
CA MET A 225 15.84 -4.06 6.39
C MET A 225 14.34 -4.29 6.45
N ASP A 226 13.84 -4.82 7.58
CA ASP A 226 12.41 -4.74 7.88
C ASP A 226 11.96 -3.28 7.96
N ARG A 227 10.74 -2.97 7.46
CA ARG A 227 10.23 -1.60 7.39
C ARG A 227 10.19 -0.85 8.73
N TYR A 228 9.98 -1.56 9.85
CA TYR A 228 9.96 -0.94 11.18
C TYR A 228 11.36 -0.69 11.74
N GLU A 229 12.30 -1.58 11.43
CA GLU A 229 13.72 -1.37 11.75
C GLU A 229 14.28 -0.22 10.91
N CYS A 230 13.95 -0.20 9.63
CA CYS A 230 14.30 0.89 8.72
C CYS A 230 13.75 2.24 9.22
N ARG A 231 12.51 2.30 9.71
CA ARG A 231 11.92 3.51 10.31
C ARG A 231 12.80 4.05 11.45
N LYS A 232 13.25 3.18 12.34
CA LYS A 232 14.12 3.58 13.46
C LYS A 232 15.48 4.09 12.98
N ALA A 233 16.07 3.40 12.00
CA ALA A 233 17.35 3.78 11.41
C ALA A 233 17.26 5.14 10.71
N ILE A 234 16.25 5.34 9.86
CA ILE A 234 16.01 6.60 9.16
C ILE A 234 15.82 7.78 10.13
N VAL A 235 14.98 7.59 11.17
CA VAL A 235 14.77 8.66 12.17
C VAL A 235 16.07 9.05 12.85
N LYS A 236 16.91 8.08 13.21
CA LYS A 236 18.21 8.32 13.81
C LYS A 236 19.15 9.09 12.84
N ASP A 237 19.23 8.65 11.59
CA ASP A 237 20.08 9.28 10.58
C ASP A 237 19.61 10.69 10.25
N LEU A 238 18.30 10.95 10.21
CA LEU A 238 17.72 12.28 10.04
C LEU A 238 18.02 13.21 11.24
N GLU A 239 18.02 12.68 12.46
CA GLU A 239 18.39 13.41 13.67
C GLU A 239 19.88 13.78 13.65
N GLU A 240 20.75 12.81 13.35
CA GLU A 240 22.22 13.00 13.27
C GLU A 240 22.60 14.03 12.19
N GLN A 241 21.86 14.06 11.07
CA GLN A 241 22.10 15.01 9.98
C GLN A 241 21.36 16.34 10.14
N GLY A 242 20.57 16.50 11.21
CA GLY A 242 19.85 17.75 11.51
C GLY A 242 18.58 17.98 10.67
N TYR A 243 18.07 16.96 10.02
CA TYR A 243 16.82 17.03 9.23
C TYR A 243 15.57 16.77 10.06
N LEU A 244 15.67 16.19 11.27
CA LEU A 244 14.56 16.04 12.20
C LEU A 244 14.32 17.34 12.95
N CYS A 245 13.12 17.95 12.79
CA CYS A 245 12.75 19.18 13.47
C CYS A 245 12.09 18.95 14.82
N LEU A 246 11.09 18.08 14.84
CA LEU A 246 10.19 17.87 15.97
C LEU A 246 9.62 16.46 15.90
N LEU A 247 9.42 15.87 17.08
CA LEU A 247 8.70 14.63 17.27
C LEU A 247 7.44 14.92 18.09
N TYR A 248 6.26 14.65 17.50
CA TYR A 248 4.99 14.72 18.21
C TYR A 248 4.55 13.31 18.60
N THR A 249 4.31 13.09 19.89
CA THR A 249 3.71 11.86 20.41
C THR A 249 2.23 12.12 20.65
N SER A 250 1.39 11.82 19.67
CA SER A 250 -0.06 11.91 19.81
C SER A 250 -0.70 10.84 18.93
N PRO A 251 -1.80 10.19 19.37
CA PRO A 251 -2.55 9.32 18.48
C PRO A 251 -3.11 10.17 17.33
N SER A 252 -2.53 10.03 16.13
CA SER A 252 -3.03 10.68 14.94
C SER A 252 -4.19 9.86 14.38
N PRO A 253 -5.28 10.48 13.89
CA PRO A 253 -6.34 9.77 13.17
C PRO A 253 -5.87 9.05 11.90
N ARG A 254 -4.67 9.40 11.39
CA ARG A 254 -4.02 8.71 10.26
C ARG A 254 -3.20 7.48 10.66
N ASP A 255 -2.95 7.28 11.95
CA ASP A 255 -2.20 6.12 12.47
C ASP A 255 -3.04 4.85 12.58
N LYS A 256 -4.27 4.86 12.06
CA LYS A 256 -5.06 3.64 11.87
C LYS A 256 -4.34 2.75 10.88
N ARG A 257 -3.62 1.77 11.40
CA ARG A 257 -2.92 0.79 10.58
C ARG A 257 -3.84 -0.39 10.31
N GLN A 258 -3.76 -0.85 9.09
CA GLN A 258 -4.28 -2.16 8.72
C GLN A 258 -3.29 -3.19 9.25
N SER A 259 -3.68 -3.97 10.26
CA SER A 259 -2.90 -5.08 10.76
C SER A 259 -3.60 -6.39 10.45
N ARG A 260 -2.93 -7.23 9.74
CA ARG A 260 -3.00 -8.69 9.85
C ARG A 260 -1.62 -9.26 9.73
#